data_87a79e7abf39a10c67b70c60ff38bc1b
#
_entry.id   87a79e7abf39a10c67b70c60ff38bc1b
#
_cell.length_a   1.000
_cell.length_b   1.000
_cell.length_c   1.000
_cell.angle_alpha   90.00
_cell.angle_beta   90.00
_cell.angle_gamma   90.00
#
_symmetry.space_group_name_H-M   'P 1'
#
loop_
_entity.id
_entity.type
_entity.pdbx_description
1 polymer ?
#
loop_
_entity_poly.entity_id
_entity_poly.type
_entity_poly.pdbx_seq_one_letter_code
_entity_poly.pdbx_strand_id
1 'polypeptide(L)'
;MKEGGVILIARKEMKRLVCFLCLVLAMAMPLCAQQRHAVVIGIGDYPENSGWKKIHGDADIEIVCAMLSENGFEPQDIKVLKNRDADKAAIAKVFADLAADVQSGDWVYVHFSGHGQQVSDLDGDEADGWDEAIIPYDACREYKAGVYEGENHIIDDELNQWLMPIADKIGQEGCLLVVLDACHSGDGTRAEDEEEDTVRETDIRGTADKFEYAGFDPDLASPKTPRKTNWIALSACKPYQSNYEYWDGSRYVGRLTYALAQHFRIGVPVCDLLNDIEITYDTLPLRRNTVQNLNADIPERMRDKLIFK
;
A
#
# COMPACT_ATOMS: atom_id res chain seq x y z
N MET A 1 68.60 -29.11 18.47
CA MET A 1 67.39 -29.41 17.62
C MET A 1 66.11 -29.46 18.45
N LYS A 2 65.82 -28.50 19.32
CA LYS A 2 64.55 -28.47 20.10
C LYS A 2 63.69 -27.20 19.91
N GLU A 3 64.24 -26.15 19.25
CA GLU A 3 63.50 -24.88 19.11
C GLU A 3 62.48 -24.84 17.99
N GLY A 4 62.65 -25.66 16.92
CA GLY A 4 61.68 -25.68 15.80
C GLY A 4 60.30 -26.27 16.12
N GLY A 5 60.22 -27.17 17.11
CA GLY A 5 58.96 -27.84 17.51
C GLY A 5 58.03 -26.93 18.31
N VAL A 6 58.60 -26.06 19.15
CA VAL A 6 57.78 -25.17 20.00
C VAL A 6 57.12 -24.06 19.17
N ILE A 7 57.82 -23.53 18.16
CA ILE A 7 57.28 -22.49 17.25
C ILE A 7 56.19 -23.05 16.37
N LEU A 8 56.26 -24.30 15.95
CA LEU A 8 55.25 -24.94 15.11
C LEU A 8 53.95 -25.22 15.87
N ILE A 9 54.07 -25.63 17.17
CA ILE A 9 52.93 -25.86 18.06
C ILE A 9 52.24 -24.53 18.38
N ALA A 10 52.99 -23.48 18.70
CA ALA A 10 52.44 -22.17 18.98
C ALA A 10 51.66 -21.58 17.76
N ARG A 11 52.17 -21.75 16.53
CA ARG A 11 51.50 -21.34 15.32
C ARG A 11 50.21 -22.14 15.07
N LYS A 12 50.16 -23.41 15.41
CA LYS A 12 48.98 -24.25 15.23
C LYS A 12 47.85 -23.91 16.22
N GLU A 13 48.22 -23.64 17.46
CA GLU A 13 47.28 -23.17 18.50
C GLU A 13 46.77 -21.75 18.21
N MET A 14 47.65 -20.85 17.75
CA MET A 14 47.22 -19.50 17.34
C MET A 14 46.26 -19.52 16.15
N LYS A 15 46.49 -20.39 15.16
CA LYS A 15 45.51 -20.58 14.04
C LYS A 15 44.18 -21.12 14.54
N ARG A 16 44.18 -22.08 15.48
CA ARG A 16 42.94 -22.59 16.11
C ARG A 16 42.19 -21.53 16.88
N LEU A 17 42.93 -20.70 17.64
CA LEU A 17 42.35 -19.60 18.41
C LEU A 17 41.75 -18.52 17.48
N VAL A 18 42.42 -18.17 16.38
CA VAL A 18 41.90 -17.23 15.36
C VAL A 18 40.70 -17.80 14.67
N CYS A 19 40.68 -19.09 14.26
CA CYS A 19 39.50 -19.73 13.68
C CYS A 19 38.34 -19.78 14.66
N PHE A 20 38.59 -20.08 15.94
CA PHE A 20 37.56 -20.08 16.97
C PHE A 20 36.99 -18.67 17.22
N LEU A 21 37.89 -17.66 17.28
CA LEU A 21 37.47 -16.25 17.42
C LEU A 21 36.65 -15.77 16.21
N CYS A 22 37.06 -16.14 14.99
CA CYS A 22 36.28 -15.84 13.76
C CYS A 22 34.92 -16.57 13.76
N LEU A 23 34.87 -17.81 14.28
CA LEU A 23 33.60 -18.55 14.39
C LEU A 23 32.66 -17.93 15.44
N VAL A 24 33.21 -17.50 16.57
CA VAL A 24 32.44 -16.80 17.61
C VAL A 24 32.00 -15.41 17.17
N LEU A 25 32.86 -14.67 16.42
CA LEU A 25 32.44 -13.39 15.80
C LEU A 25 31.33 -13.59 14.72
N ALA A 26 31.42 -14.65 13.93
CA ALA A 26 30.40 -14.98 12.94
C ALA A 26 29.05 -15.39 13.58
N MET A 27 29.09 -16.00 14.78
CA MET A 27 27.88 -16.32 15.56
C MET A 27 27.35 -15.12 16.37
N ALA A 28 28.12 -14.04 16.50
CA ALA A 28 27.74 -12.82 17.21
C ALA A 28 27.15 -11.74 16.27
N MET A 29 27.02 -12.02 14.98
CA MET A 29 26.18 -11.16 14.14
C MET A 29 24.75 -11.29 14.68
N PRO A 30 24.13 -10.19 15.15
CA PRO A 30 22.72 -10.25 15.48
C PRO A 30 22.02 -10.76 14.23
N LEU A 31 21.40 -11.93 14.32
CA LEU A 31 20.38 -12.32 13.36
C LEU A 31 19.32 -11.22 13.51
N CYS A 32 19.37 -10.21 12.64
CA CYS A 32 18.37 -9.16 12.66
C CYS A 32 17.05 -9.88 12.44
N ALA A 33 16.28 -10.03 13.51
CA ALA A 33 14.99 -10.69 13.41
C ALA A 33 14.19 -9.83 12.44
N GLN A 34 13.67 -10.46 11.39
CA GLN A 34 12.78 -9.85 10.42
C GLN A 34 11.66 -9.11 11.16
N GLN A 35 11.60 -7.81 10.94
CA GLN A 35 10.61 -6.95 11.58
C GLN A 35 9.36 -6.83 10.69
N ARG A 36 8.27 -6.48 11.33
CA ARG A 36 7.00 -6.23 10.67
C ARG A 36 6.65 -4.78 10.84
N HIS A 37 6.20 -4.16 9.77
CA HIS A 37 5.76 -2.77 9.75
C HIS A 37 4.43 -2.69 9.03
N ALA A 38 3.48 -1.93 9.56
CA ALA A 38 2.23 -1.67 8.89
C ALA A 38 1.86 -0.18 8.96
N VAL A 39 1.35 0.33 7.85
CA VAL A 39 0.71 1.64 7.76
C VAL A 39 -0.72 1.41 7.32
N VAL A 40 -1.67 1.83 8.15
CA VAL A 40 -3.11 1.67 7.91
C VAL A 40 -3.74 3.05 7.90
N ILE A 41 -4.26 3.46 6.74
CA ILE A 41 -4.86 4.76 6.51
C ILE A 41 -6.34 4.54 6.18
N GLY A 42 -7.24 5.17 6.93
CA GLY A 42 -8.68 5.05 6.69
C GLY A 42 -9.38 6.39 6.83
N ILE A 43 -10.04 6.83 5.77
CA ILE A 43 -10.74 8.11 5.71
C ILE A 43 -12.20 7.88 5.29
N GLY A 44 -13.12 8.18 6.19
CA GLY A 44 -14.55 8.10 5.93
C GLY A 44 -15.26 9.44 6.09
N ASP A 45 -14.75 10.28 7.00
CA ASP A 45 -15.36 11.54 7.41
C ASP A 45 -14.54 12.72 6.89
N TYR A 46 -14.71 13.03 5.59
CA TYR A 46 -14.04 14.16 4.93
C TYR A 46 -14.67 15.49 5.35
N PRO A 47 -13.92 16.62 5.25
CA PRO A 47 -14.48 17.94 5.55
C PRO A 47 -15.69 18.27 4.67
N GLU A 48 -16.75 18.85 5.24
CA GLU A 48 -17.95 19.22 4.48
C GLU A 48 -17.66 20.15 3.30
N ASN A 49 -16.67 21.02 3.44
CA ASN A 49 -16.27 21.97 2.40
C ASN A 49 -15.31 21.38 1.36
N SER A 50 -14.88 20.14 1.51
CA SER A 50 -14.02 19.45 0.54
C SER A 50 -14.75 19.02 -0.72
N GLY A 51 -16.10 18.88 -0.64
CA GLY A 51 -16.93 18.36 -1.73
C GLY A 51 -16.99 16.83 -1.78
N TRP A 52 -16.21 16.12 -0.97
CA TRP A 52 -16.25 14.67 -0.86
C TRP A 52 -17.45 14.19 -0.03
N LYS A 53 -18.09 13.13 -0.48
CA LYS A 53 -19.15 12.48 0.30
C LYS A 53 -18.55 11.68 1.45
N LYS A 54 -19.33 11.53 2.51
CA LYS A 54 -18.99 10.61 3.59
C LYS A 54 -19.05 9.16 3.08
N ILE A 55 -18.07 8.37 3.46
CA ILE A 55 -17.95 6.92 3.23
C ILE A 55 -17.51 6.25 4.54
N HIS A 56 -17.15 4.95 4.51
CA HIS A 56 -16.79 4.21 5.72
C HIS A 56 -15.34 3.68 5.71
N GLY A 57 -14.44 4.33 4.97
CA GLY A 57 -13.02 3.93 4.94
C GLY A 57 -12.34 3.92 6.31
N ASP A 58 -12.80 4.76 7.22
CA ASP A 58 -12.32 4.79 8.60
C ASP A 58 -12.78 3.59 9.46
N ALA A 59 -13.86 2.91 9.06
CA ALA A 59 -14.31 1.67 9.71
C ALA A 59 -13.44 0.45 9.34
N ASP A 60 -12.79 0.49 8.19
CA ASP A 60 -11.90 -0.58 7.72
C ASP A 60 -10.65 -0.74 8.59
N ILE A 61 -10.21 0.33 9.25
CA ILE A 61 -9.03 0.32 10.13
C ILE A 61 -9.12 -0.78 11.18
N GLU A 62 -10.28 -0.93 11.82
CA GLU A 62 -10.47 -1.94 12.87
C GLU A 62 -10.32 -3.35 12.32
N ILE A 63 -10.88 -3.61 11.13
CA ILE A 63 -10.80 -4.91 10.47
C ILE A 63 -9.35 -5.22 10.08
N VAL A 64 -8.67 -4.26 9.48
CA VAL A 64 -7.28 -4.42 9.04
C VAL A 64 -6.35 -4.62 10.24
N CYS A 65 -6.51 -3.84 11.31
CA CYS A 65 -5.70 -4.01 12.53
C CYS A 65 -5.94 -5.36 13.20
N ALA A 66 -7.18 -5.85 13.23
CA ALA A 66 -7.49 -7.18 13.75
C ALA A 66 -6.84 -8.28 12.89
N MET A 67 -7.00 -8.20 11.57
CA MET A 67 -6.36 -9.12 10.62
C MET A 67 -4.83 -9.15 10.79
N LEU A 68 -4.19 -8.00 10.89
CA LEU A 68 -2.74 -7.91 11.08
C LEU A 68 -2.31 -8.50 12.43
N SER A 69 -3.06 -8.23 13.50
CA SER A 69 -2.77 -8.77 14.84
C SER A 69 -2.88 -10.30 14.87
N GLU A 70 -3.89 -10.88 14.22
CA GLU A 70 -4.04 -12.32 14.04
C GLU A 70 -2.87 -12.95 13.25
N ASN A 71 -2.20 -12.14 12.44
CA ASN A 71 -1.02 -12.51 11.67
C ASN A 71 0.30 -12.07 12.33
N GLY A 72 0.27 -11.77 13.64
CA GLY A 72 1.45 -11.54 14.46
C GLY A 72 2.13 -10.19 14.26
N PHE A 73 1.42 -9.18 13.74
CA PHE A 73 1.83 -7.78 13.87
C PHE A 73 1.44 -7.29 15.25
N GLU A 74 2.39 -6.81 16.00
CA GLU A 74 2.13 -6.25 17.32
C GLU A 74 1.63 -4.79 17.21
N PRO A 75 0.90 -4.25 18.20
CA PRO A 75 0.35 -2.88 18.12
C PRO A 75 1.38 -1.80 17.80
N GLN A 76 2.65 -1.96 18.24
CA GLN A 76 3.73 -1.01 17.96
C GLN A 76 4.21 -1.07 16.50
N ASP A 77 3.94 -2.17 15.78
CA ASP A 77 4.30 -2.37 14.38
C ASP A 77 3.30 -1.68 13.44
N ILE A 78 2.13 -1.30 13.96
CA ILE A 78 1.00 -0.78 13.18
C ILE A 78 0.86 0.73 13.40
N LYS A 79 1.15 1.51 12.38
CA LYS A 79 0.89 2.95 12.37
C LYS A 79 -0.46 3.23 11.73
N VAL A 80 -1.34 3.89 12.47
CA VAL A 80 -2.70 4.22 12.02
C VAL A 80 -2.83 5.71 11.77
N LEU A 81 -3.40 6.09 10.62
CA LEU A 81 -3.87 7.43 10.32
C LEU A 81 -5.38 7.37 10.02
N LYS A 82 -6.18 8.12 10.79
CA LYS A 82 -7.64 8.08 10.68
C LYS A 82 -8.21 9.47 10.41
N ASN A 83 -9.05 9.59 9.39
CA ASN A 83 -9.78 10.83 9.08
C ASN A 83 -8.84 12.05 9.07
N ARG A 84 -9.10 13.05 9.89
CA ARG A 84 -8.32 14.30 9.98
C ARG A 84 -6.81 14.12 10.25
N ASP A 85 -6.40 12.98 10.78
CA ASP A 85 -4.99 12.69 11.02
C ASP A 85 -4.29 12.14 9.77
N ALA A 86 -5.05 11.93 8.67
CA ALA A 86 -4.57 11.43 7.39
C ALA A 86 -4.55 12.54 6.31
N ASP A 87 -4.02 13.72 6.65
CA ASP A 87 -3.69 14.74 5.65
C ASP A 87 -2.46 14.33 4.83
N LYS A 88 -2.25 14.95 3.67
CA LYS A 88 -1.13 14.61 2.78
C LYS A 88 0.22 14.69 3.49
N ALA A 89 0.44 15.70 4.30
CA ALA A 89 1.71 15.90 5.00
C ALA A 89 1.98 14.79 6.05
N ALA A 90 0.95 14.36 6.79
CA ALA A 90 1.05 13.26 7.74
C ALA A 90 1.30 11.93 7.04
N ILE A 91 0.63 11.68 5.90
CA ILE A 91 0.83 10.49 5.07
C ILE A 91 2.28 10.47 4.55
N ALA A 92 2.76 11.55 3.93
CA ALA A 92 4.13 11.65 3.44
C ALA A 92 5.16 11.41 4.56
N LYS A 93 4.91 11.99 5.74
CA LYS A 93 5.78 11.79 6.91
C LYS A 93 5.85 10.34 7.34
N VAL A 94 4.72 9.65 7.40
CA VAL A 94 4.69 8.22 7.80
C VAL A 94 5.47 7.35 6.83
N PHE A 95 5.37 7.60 5.51
CA PHE A 95 6.18 6.88 4.52
C PHE A 95 7.68 7.20 4.65
N ALA A 96 8.04 8.46 4.91
CA ALA A 96 9.42 8.84 5.15
C ALA A 96 10.00 8.18 6.42
N ASP A 97 9.25 8.17 7.51
CA ASP A 97 9.63 7.50 8.76
C ASP A 97 9.80 5.99 8.51
N LEU A 98 8.85 5.35 7.80
CA LEU A 98 8.90 3.93 7.45
C LEU A 98 10.14 3.61 6.60
N ALA A 99 10.44 4.42 5.58
CA ALA A 99 11.64 4.26 4.75
C ALA A 99 12.93 4.40 5.55
N ALA A 100 12.93 5.22 6.62
CA ALA A 100 14.07 5.34 7.51
C ALA A 100 14.25 4.10 8.42
N ASP A 101 13.14 3.52 8.88
CA ASP A 101 13.15 2.46 9.90
C ASP A 101 13.37 1.05 9.33
N VAL A 102 12.77 0.70 8.18
CA VAL A 102 12.86 -0.65 7.61
C VAL A 102 14.30 -1.11 7.37
N GLN A 103 14.52 -2.41 7.44
CA GLN A 103 15.78 -3.08 7.17
C GLN A 103 15.62 -4.16 6.09
N SER A 104 16.75 -4.66 5.59
CA SER A 104 16.73 -5.78 4.62
C SER A 104 16.04 -7.01 5.20
N GLY A 105 15.07 -7.54 4.46
CA GLY A 105 14.30 -8.72 4.84
C GLY A 105 13.00 -8.41 5.59
N ASP A 106 12.75 -7.15 5.95
CA ASP A 106 11.53 -6.78 6.69
C ASP A 106 10.26 -6.98 5.86
N TRP A 107 9.13 -7.12 6.56
CA TRP A 107 7.81 -7.20 5.99
C TRP A 107 7.05 -5.90 6.19
N VAL A 108 6.52 -5.38 5.11
CA VAL A 108 5.80 -4.11 5.12
C VAL A 108 4.40 -4.29 4.54
N TYR A 109 3.40 -3.87 5.29
CA TYR A 109 2.01 -3.83 4.87
C TYR A 109 1.53 -2.38 4.83
N VAL A 110 0.97 -1.96 3.70
CA VAL A 110 0.37 -0.63 3.53
C VAL A 110 -1.08 -0.80 3.13
N HIS A 111 -1.97 -0.11 3.81
CA HIS A 111 -3.40 -0.10 3.50
C HIS A 111 -3.92 1.32 3.45
N PHE A 112 -4.57 1.67 2.36
CA PHE A 112 -5.36 2.87 2.22
C PHE A 112 -6.81 2.51 1.96
N SER A 113 -7.74 3.09 2.70
CA SER A 113 -9.17 2.96 2.51
C SER A 113 -9.81 4.34 2.52
N GLY A 114 -10.38 4.77 1.38
CA GLY A 114 -10.87 6.12 1.21
C GLY A 114 -11.35 6.40 -0.21
N HIS A 115 -11.53 7.70 -0.53
CA HIS A 115 -11.77 8.11 -1.90
C HIS A 115 -10.52 8.00 -2.77
N GLY A 116 -10.74 7.79 -4.05
CA GLY A 116 -9.75 7.96 -5.10
C GLY A 116 -10.33 8.77 -6.25
N GLN A 117 -9.47 9.26 -7.12
CA GLN A 117 -9.87 10.08 -8.27
C GLN A 117 -8.86 9.90 -9.41
N GLN A 118 -9.33 9.94 -10.65
CA GLN A 118 -8.44 10.15 -11.80
C GLN A 118 -8.15 11.63 -11.94
N VAL A 119 -6.90 11.95 -12.23
CA VAL A 119 -6.41 13.30 -12.56
C VAL A 119 -5.71 13.24 -13.92
N SER A 120 -5.48 14.40 -14.56
CA SER A 120 -4.78 14.41 -15.84
C SER A 120 -3.35 13.89 -15.67
N ASP A 121 -2.96 12.99 -16.57
CA ASP A 121 -1.58 12.54 -16.70
C ASP A 121 -0.68 13.73 -17.06
N LEU A 122 0.29 14.04 -16.21
CA LEU A 122 1.15 15.22 -16.35
C LEU A 122 2.48 14.91 -17.06
N ASP A 123 2.92 13.67 -17.04
CA ASP A 123 4.21 13.28 -17.62
C ASP A 123 4.08 12.45 -18.90
N GLY A 124 2.86 11.99 -19.22
CA GLY A 124 2.50 11.33 -20.48
C GLY A 124 2.93 9.87 -20.54
N ASP A 125 3.00 9.19 -19.38
CA ASP A 125 3.35 7.77 -19.30
C ASP A 125 2.12 6.86 -19.28
N GLU A 126 0.92 7.38 -18.96
CA GLU A 126 -0.32 6.65 -18.97
C GLU A 126 -0.97 6.59 -20.36
N ALA A 127 -1.33 5.36 -20.80
CA ALA A 127 -1.87 5.12 -22.14
C ALA A 127 -3.26 5.75 -22.35
N ASP A 128 -4.03 5.95 -21.30
CA ASP A 128 -5.37 6.55 -21.33
C ASP A 128 -5.36 8.05 -20.98
N GLY A 129 -4.23 8.59 -20.57
CA GLY A 129 -4.00 9.98 -20.25
C GLY A 129 -4.48 10.39 -18.86
N TRP A 130 -4.59 9.43 -17.93
CA TRP A 130 -5.05 9.66 -16.57
C TRP A 130 -4.15 8.99 -15.54
N ASP A 131 -3.72 9.75 -14.53
CA ASP A 131 -3.12 9.26 -13.30
C ASP A 131 -4.20 8.89 -12.29
N GLU A 132 -3.96 7.89 -11.46
CA GLU A 132 -4.78 7.55 -10.32
C GLU A 132 -4.29 8.25 -9.04
N ALA A 133 -5.20 8.86 -8.31
CA ALA A 133 -4.89 9.51 -7.05
C ALA A 133 -5.67 8.90 -5.89
N ILE A 134 -5.02 8.70 -4.75
CA ILE A 134 -5.66 8.53 -3.46
C ILE A 134 -5.90 9.90 -2.84
N ILE A 135 -6.99 10.03 -2.07
CA ILE A 135 -7.49 11.31 -1.59
C ILE A 135 -7.24 11.45 -0.08
N PRO A 136 -6.25 12.25 0.33
CA PRO A 136 -6.06 12.62 1.73
C PRO A 136 -7.21 13.45 2.29
N TYR A 137 -7.27 13.56 3.63
CA TYR A 137 -8.32 14.27 4.34
C TYR A 137 -8.44 15.76 3.96
N ASP A 138 -7.32 16.41 3.63
CA ASP A 138 -7.21 17.82 3.29
C ASP A 138 -7.32 18.13 1.78
N ALA A 139 -7.57 17.10 0.95
CA ALA A 139 -7.79 17.27 -0.48
C ALA A 139 -9.23 17.70 -0.77
N CYS A 140 -9.40 18.64 -1.71
CA CYS A 140 -10.72 19.02 -2.20
C CYS A 140 -11.05 18.28 -3.50
N ARG A 141 -12.33 18.00 -3.68
CA ARG A 141 -12.86 17.28 -4.83
C ARG A 141 -12.70 18.06 -6.14
N GLU A 142 -12.90 19.37 -6.10
CA GLU A 142 -12.98 20.21 -7.29
C GLU A 142 -11.77 21.14 -7.39
N TYR A 143 -11.23 21.23 -8.61
CA TYR A 143 -10.26 22.26 -8.97
C TYR A 143 -10.90 23.65 -8.87
N LYS A 144 -10.22 24.57 -8.21
CA LYS A 144 -10.64 25.97 -8.13
C LYS A 144 -9.42 26.86 -8.15
N ALA A 145 -9.16 27.47 -9.32
CA ALA A 145 -7.99 28.31 -9.54
C ALA A 145 -7.77 29.34 -8.44
N GLY A 146 -6.56 29.40 -7.90
CA GLY A 146 -6.15 30.27 -6.80
C GLY A 146 -6.74 29.89 -5.42
N VAL A 147 -7.42 28.75 -5.30
CA VAL A 147 -8.00 28.27 -4.02
C VAL A 147 -7.54 26.84 -3.72
N TYR A 148 -7.69 25.93 -4.68
CA TYR A 148 -7.25 24.54 -4.60
C TYR A 148 -6.97 24.04 -6.03
N GLU A 149 -5.74 23.64 -6.29
CA GLU A 149 -5.27 23.26 -7.62
C GLU A 149 -4.75 21.81 -7.67
N GLY A 150 -5.12 20.98 -6.68
CA GLY A 150 -4.77 19.57 -6.62
C GLY A 150 -3.59 19.25 -5.69
N GLU A 151 -3.06 20.25 -5.00
CA GLU A 151 -1.83 20.16 -4.19
C GLU A 151 -1.84 19.07 -3.13
N ASN A 152 -3.02 18.66 -2.66
CA ASN A 152 -3.16 17.63 -1.62
C ASN A 152 -3.60 16.26 -2.15
N HIS A 153 -3.77 16.09 -3.46
CA HIS A 153 -3.91 14.75 -4.02
C HIS A 153 -2.57 14.00 -3.92
N ILE A 154 -2.62 12.69 -3.81
CA ILE A 154 -1.44 11.82 -3.90
C ILE A 154 -1.65 10.94 -5.13
N ILE A 155 -0.99 11.31 -6.23
CA ILE A 155 -1.02 10.50 -7.46
C ILE A 155 -0.17 9.24 -7.27
N ASP A 156 -0.44 8.23 -8.07
CA ASP A 156 0.27 6.96 -8.01
C ASP A 156 1.78 7.10 -8.20
N ASP A 157 2.23 8.01 -9.06
CA ASP A 157 3.64 8.35 -9.23
C ASP A 157 4.29 8.90 -7.95
N GLU A 158 3.61 9.81 -7.25
CA GLU A 158 4.09 10.32 -5.97
C GLU A 158 4.10 9.21 -4.90
N LEU A 159 3.05 8.38 -4.86
CA LEU A 159 3.00 7.22 -3.98
C LEU A 159 4.13 6.22 -4.30
N ASN A 160 4.39 5.97 -5.58
CA ASN A 160 5.49 5.12 -6.03
C ASN A 160 6.85 5.66 -5.59
N GLN A 161 7.07 6.98 -5.64
CA GLN A 161 8.29 7.62 -5.13
C GLN A 161 8.50 7.37 -3.62
N TRP A 162 7.43 7.30 -2.83
CA TRP A 162 7.51 7.00 -1.40
C TRP A 162 7.71 5.50 -1.12
N LEU A 163 7.13 4.63 -1.94
CA LEU A 163 7.24 3.17 -1.78
C LEU A 163 8.59 2.60 -2.24
N MET A 164 9.19 3.19 -3.28
CA MET A 164 10.43 2.70 -3.85
C MET A 164 11.59 2.58 -2.83
N PRO A 165 11.92 3.63 -2.02
CA PRO A 165 12.99 3.52 -1.04
C PRO A 165 12.75 2.41 -0.02
N ILE A 166 11.49 2.15 0.33
CA ILE A 166 11.09 1.06 1.24
C ILE A 166 11.37 -0.29 0.57
N ALA A 167 10.87 -0.48 -0.66
CA ALA A 167 11.04 -1.72 -1.42
C ALA A 167 12.51 -2.03 -1.70
N ASP A 168 13.30 -1.01 -2.05
CA ASP A 168 14.72 -1.17 -2.31
C ASP A 168 15.48 -1.57 -1.04
N LYS A 169 15.14 -0.98 0.11
CA LYS A 169 15.82 -1.22 1.38
C LYS A 169 15.49 -2.60 1.97
N ILE A 170 14.23 -3.03 1.91
CA ILE A 170 13.85 -4.39 2.34
C ILE A 170 14.40 -5.47 1.39
N GLY A 171 14.61 -5.14 0.12
CA GLY A 171 15.25 -6.01 -0.86
C GLY A 171 14.42 -7.23 -1.25
N GLN A 172 15.11 -8.25 -1.82
CA GLN A 172 14.43 -9.44 -2.35
C GLN A 172 13.96 -10.43 -1.26
N GLU A 173 14.56 -10.36 -0.09
CA GLU A 173 14.20 -11.19 1.07
C GLU A 173 13.03 -10.60 1.86
N GLY A 174 12.77 -9.30 1.67
CA GLY A 174 11.61 -8.61 2.23
C GLY A 174 10.36 -8.78 1.36
N CYS A 175 9.23 -8.32 1.91
CA CYS A 175 7.97 -8.28 1.21
C CYS A 175 7.24 -6.97 1.52
N LEU A 176 6.86 -6.24 0.49
CA LEU A 176 5.97 -5.08 0.58
C LEU A 176 4.65 -5.43 -0.10
N LEU A 177 3.56 -5.34 0.66
CA LEU A 177 2.19 -5.50 0.18
C LEU A 177 1.44 -4.17 0.36
N VAL A 178 0.96 -3.61 -0.75
CA VAL A 178 0.19 -2.38 -0.80
C VAL A 178 -1.25 -2.71 -1.17
N VAL A 179 -2.20 -2.22 -0.40
CA VAL A 179 -3.63 -2.45 -0.59
C VAL A 179 -4.34 -1.11 -0.68
N LEU A 180 -5.02 -0.86 -1.80
CA LEU A 180 -5.75 0.36 -2.07
C LEU A 180 -7.24 0.04 -2.22
N ASP A 181 -8.00 0.21 -1.13
CA ASP A 181 -9.46 0.09 -1.14
C ASP A 181 -10.07 1.45 -1.45
N ALA A 182 -9.88 1.89 -2.70
CA ALA A 182 -10.31 3.16 -3.24
C ALA A 182 -10.80 2.99 -4.69
N CYS A 183 -11.61 3.92 -5.18
CA CYS A 183 -11.95 4.01 -6.61
C CYS A 183 -10.94 4.89 -7.31
N HIS A 184 -10.70 4.58 -8.58
CA HIS A 184 -9.95 5.47 -9.47
C HIS A 184 -10.79 5.88 -10.70
N SER A 185 -11.95 5.25 -10.92
CA SER A 185 -12.77 5.51 -12.11
C SER A 185 -13.61 6.78 -11.98
N GLY A 186 -13.46 7.66 -12.95
CA GLY A 186 -14.29 8.87 -13.11
C GLY A 186 -15.64 8.67 -13.79
N ASP A 187 -16.13 7.45 -13.94
CA ASP A 187 -17.44 7.18 -14.54
C ASP A 187 -18.52 6.94 -13.47
N GLY A 188 -18.96 8.05 -12.83
CA GLY A 188 -20.20 8.08 -12.11
C GLY A 188 -21.38 8.09 -13.07
N THR A 189 -21.98 6.95 -13.36
CA THR A 189 -23.36 6.98 -13.78
C THR A 189 -24.18 7.47 -12.60
N ARG A 190 -24.76 8.68 -12.74
CA ARG A 190 -25.76 9.22 -11.82
C ARG A 190 -26.79 8.15 -11.50
N ALA A 191 -26.75 7.60 -10.31
CA ALA A 191 -27.93 7.04 -9.71
C ALA A 191 -28.61 8.20 -8.94
N GLU A 192 -29.45 8.94 -9.64
CA GLU A 192 -30.55 9.67 -9.02
C GLU A 192 -31.58 8.64 -8.61
N ASP A 193 -31.33 7.90 -7.55
CA ASP A 193 -32.38 7.18 -6.83
C ASP A 193 -31.88 6.89 -5.43
N GLU A 194 -32.57 7.49 -4.49
CA GLU A 194 -32.43 7.38 -3.07
C GLU A 194 -32.61 5.94 -2.62
N GLU A 195 -31.51 5.23 -2.37
CA GLU A 195 -31.40 4.16 -1.35
C GLU A 195 -29.95 3.65 -1.31
N GLU A 196 -29.21 4.19 -0.36
CA GLU A 196 -28.18 3.61 0.52
C GLU A 196 -27.23 2.50 0.01
N ASP A 197 -26.65 2.61 -1.18
CA ASP A 197 -25.35 1.99 -1.41
C ASP A 197 -24.30 3.09 -1.45
N THR A 198 -23.46 3.13 -0.43
CA THR A 198 -22.38 4.10 -0.34
C THR A 198 -21.30 3.69 -1.33
N VAL A 199 -21.29 4.35 -2.48
CA VAL A 199 -20.28 4.15 -3.51
C VAL A 199 -19.08 5.01 -3.12
N ARG A 200 -17.89 4.39 -3.04
CA ARG A 200 -16.64 5.13 -2.92
C ARG A 200 -16.24 5.74 -4.26
N GLU A 201 -17.17 6.42 -4.88
CA GLU A 201 -17.05 6.91 -6.24
C GLU A 201 -16.85 8.41 -6.27
N THR A 202 -16.03 8.85 -7.19
CA THR A 202 -15.93 10.25 -7.57
C THR A 202 -16.23 10.42 -9.04
N ASP A 203 -17.28 11.17 -9.28
CA ASP A 203 -17.79 11.50 -10.59
C ASP A 203 -17.14 12.79 -11.09
N ILE A 204 -15.84 12.79 -11.45
CA ILE A 204 -15.21 14.03 -11.90
C ILE A 204 -14.14 13.84 -12.98
N ARG A 205 -14.54 13.33 -14.12
CA ARG A 205 -13.78 13.59 -15.34
C ARG A 205 -13.87 15.04 -15.81
N GLY A 206 -14.82 15.83 -15.32
CA GLY A 206 -15.08 17.21 -15.80
C GLY A 206 -14.20 18.29 -15.18
N THR A 207 -13.53 18.02 -14.04
CA THR A 207 -12.66 19.00 -13.37
C THR A 207 -11.23 18.49 -13.23
N ALA A 208 -11.00 17.20 -13.30
CA ALA A 208 -9.70 16.56 -13.17
C ALA A 208 -8.71 16.95 -14.27
N ASP A 209 -9.18 17.30 -15.46
CA ASP A 209 -8.38 17.83 -16.58
C ASP A 209 -7.75 19.19 -16.32
N LYS A 210 -8.01 19.80 -15.16
CA LYS A 210 -7.49 21.10 -14.75
C LYS A 210 -6.55 21.05 -13.56
N PHE A 211 -6.36 19.88 -12.95
CA PHE A 211 -5.37 19.76 -11.90
C PHE A 211 -3.96 19.87 -12.49
N GLU A 212 -3.35 21.04 -12.32
CA GLU A 212 -1.92 21.19 -12.50
C GLU A 212 -1.28 20.94 -11.13
N TYR A 213 -0.55 19.86 -11.02
CA TYR A 213 0.09 19.47 -9.75
C TYR A 213 1.17 20.46 -9.35
N ALA A 214 0.84 21.40 -8.46
CA ALA A 214 1.82 22.25 -7.82
C ALA A 214 2.61 21.45 -6.78
N GLY A 215 3.81 21.07 -7.10
CA GLY A 215 4.73 20.36 -6.17
C GLY A 215 5.20 18.98 -6.62
N PHE A 216 4.62 18.44 -7.67
CA PHE A 216 5.17 17.28 -8.35
C PHE A 216 6.37 17.70 -9.20
N ASP A 217 7.50 17.05 -9.04
CA ASP A 217 8.67 17.26 -9.88
C ASP A 217 8.65 16.24 -11.03
N PRO A 218 8.25 16.62 -12.25
CA PRO A 218 8.20 15.70 -13.39
C PRO A 218 9.58 15.14 -13.76
N ASP A 219 10.68 15.78 -13.33
CA ASP A 219 12.03 15.26 -13.54
C ASP A 219 12.35 14.10 -12.56
N LEU A 220 11.59 13.97 -11.46
CA LEU A 220 11.59 12.81 -10.55
C LEU A 220 10.56 11.75 -10.96
N ALA A 221 9.69 12.10 -11.92
CA ALA A 221 8.70 11.18 -12.46
C ALA A 221 9.34 9.92 -13.04
N SER A 222 8.59 8.88 -13.01
CA SER A 222 8.98 7.58 -13.56
C SER A 222 9.50 7.70 -14.99
N PRO A 223 10.55 7.01 -15.37
CA PRO A 223 10.94 6.96 -16.78
C PRO A 223 9.75 6.43 -17.59
N LYS A 224 9.52 6.98 -18.79
CA LYS A 224 8.47 6.64 -19.78
C LYS A 224 8.33 5.13 -20.16
N THR A 225 8.85 4.28 -19.36
CA THR A 225 8.69 2.82 -19.39
C THR A 225 8.05 2.42 -18.06
N PRO A 226 6.93 1.67 -18.07
CA PRO A 226 6.31 1.16 -16.86
C PRO A 226 7.40 0.55 -15.98
N ARG A 227 7.70 1.15 -14.84
CA ARG A 227 8.64 0.54 -13.90
C ARG A 227 7.97 -0.73 -13.41
N LYS A 228 8.65 -1.85 -13.56
CA LYS A 228 8.25 -3.07 -12.87
C LYS A 228 8.32 -2.77 -11.38
N THR A 229 7.17 -2.63 -10.77
CA THR A 229 7.05 -2.48 -9.32
C THR A 229 7.79 -3.61 -8.62
N ASN A 230 8.39 -3.31 -7.48
CA ASN A 230 9.13 -4.31 -6.69
C ASN A 230 8.31 -4.78 -5.47
N TRP A 231 7.01 -4.53 -5.49
CA TRP A 231 6.05 -4.87 -4.44
C TRP A 231 4.78 -5.45 -5.04
N ILE A 232 3.94 -6.03 -4.20
CA ILE A 232 2.61 -6.51 -4.55
C ILE A 232 1.63 -5.36 -4.32
N ALA A 233 0.89 -4.96 -5.33
CA ALA A 233 -0.17 -3.97 -5.22
C ALA A 233 -1.52 -4.61 -5.52
N LEU A 234 -2.49 -4.41 -4.61
CA LEU A 234 -3.88 -4.84 -4.75
C LEU A 234 -4.77 -3.61 -4.71
N SER A 235 -5.56 -3.39 -5.76
CA SER A 235 -6.56 -2.32 -5.83
C SER A 235 -7.97 -2.92 -5.88
N ALA A 236 -8.91 -2.28 -5.21
CA ALA A 236 -10.26 -2.79 -5.04
C ALA A 236 -11.04 -2.97 -6.35
N CYS A 237 -10.67 -2.23 -7.38
CA CYS A 237 -11.29 -2.32 -8.70
C CYS A 237 -10.29 -1.95 -9.79
N LYS A 238 -10.64 -2.24 -11.04
CA LYS A 238 -9.88 -1.77 -12.20
C LYS A 238 -10.06 -0.26 -12.39
N PRO A 239 -9.12 0.44 -13.07
CA PRO A 239 -9.16 1.90 -13.24
C PRO A 239 -10.47 2.46 -13.77
N TYR A 240 -11.20 1.69 -14.58
CA TYR A 240 -12.49 2.10 -15.19
C TYR A 240 -13.72 1.57 -14.43
N GLN A 241 -13.55 1.00 -13.24
CA GLN A 241 -14.62 0.44 -12.41
C GLN A 241 -14.81 1.24 -11.14
N SER A 242 -16.03 1.26 -10.63
CA SER A 242 -16.35 1.81 -9.33
C SER A 242 -16.01 0.82 -8.21
N ASN A 243 -15.56 1.33 -7.09
CA ASN A 243 -15.41 0.58 -5.85
C ASN A 243 -16.66 0.77 -4.98
N TYR A 244 -17.17 -0.32 -4.42
CA TYR A 244 -18.39 -0.33 -3.61
C TYR A 244 -18.07 -0.75 -2.18
N GLU A 245 -18.88 -0.24 -1.25
CA GLU A 245 -18.89 -0.74 0.11
C GLU A 245 -19.85 -1.92 0.24
N TYR A 246 -19.58 -2.77 1.20
CA TYR A 246 -20.35 -3.96 1.53
C TYR A 246 -20.88 -3.88 2.97
N TRP A 247 -22.15 -4.18 3.17
CA TRP A 247 -22.72 -4.31 4.51
C TRP A 247 -22.43 -5.71 5.08
N ASP A 248 -21.57 -5.79 6.11
CA ASP A 248 -21.13 -7.06 6.70
C ASP A 248 -22.14 -7.68 7.70
N GLY A 249 -23.28 -7.01 7.91
CA GLY A 249 -24.29 -7.35 8.90
C GLY A 249 -24.28 -6.42 10.12
N SER A 250 -23.25 -5.60 10.26
CA SER A 250 -23.08 -4.64 11.38
C SER A 250 -22.68 -3.24 10.92
N ARG A 251 -21.91 -3.13 9.84
CA ARG A 251 -21.36 -1.87 9.31
C ARG A 251 -21.05 -1.98 7.82
N TYR A 252 -20.88 -0.84 7.18
CA TYR A 252 -20.31 -0.78 5.84
C TYR A 252 -18.79 -0.87 5.91
N VAL A 253 -18.21 -1.64 4.99
CA VAL A 253 -16.78 -1.90 4.87
C VAL A 253 -16.39 -1.95 3.39
N GLY A 254 -15.12 -1.66 3.09
CA GLY A 254 -14.61 -1.85 1.73
C GLY A 254 -14.64 -3.31 1.32
N ARG A 255 -15.02 -3.59 0.07
CA ARG A 255 -15.12 -4.97 -0.43
C ARG A 255 -13.77 -5.67 -0.46
N LEU A 256 -12.70 -4.96 -0.85
CA LEU A 256 -11.35 -5.50 -0.83
C LEU A 256 -10.90 -5.77 0.61
N THR A 257 -11.14 -4.82 1.51
CA THR A 257 -10.81 -4.96 2.93
C THR A 257 -11.52 -6.16 3.54
N TYR A 258 -12.81 -6.31 3.26
CA TYR A 258 -13.59 -7.46 3.75
C TYR A 258 -13.04 -8.78 3.21
N ALA A 259 -12.86 -8.89 1.89
CA ALA A 259 -12.37 -10.13 1.26
C ALA A 259 -10.95 -10.48 1.73
N LEU A 260 -10.06 -9.49 1.81
CA LEU A 260 -8.70 -9.68 2.28
C LEU A 260 -8.68 -10.18 3.72
N ALA A 261 -9.48 -9.61 4.62
CA ALA A 261 -9.54 -10.02 6.02
C ALA A 261 -9.99 -11.48 6.23
N GLN A 262 -10.79 -12.03 5.31
CA GLN A 262 -11.21 -13.42 5.37
C GLN A 262 -10.06 -14.39 5.04
N HIS A 263 -9.16 -14.01 4.14
CA HIS A 263 -8.21 -14.93 3.50
C HIS A 263 -6.74 -14.64 3.80
N PHE A 264 -6.43 -13.42 4.21
CA PHE A 264 -5.04 -13.05 4.49
C PHE A 264 -4.45 -13.88 5.63
N ARG A 265 -3.38 -14.60 5.31
CA ARG A 265 -2.57 -15.34 6.29
C ARG A 265 -1.11 -15.28 5.87
N ILE A 266 -0.22 -15.10 6.82
CA ILE A 266 1.23 -15.19 6.58
C ILE A 266 1.56 -16.58 6.02
N GLY A 267 2.35 -16.61 4.95
CA GLY A 267 2.78 -17.84 4.31
C GLY A 267 1.76 -18.45 3.36
N VAL A 268 0.66 -17.74 3.04
CA VAL A 268 -0.21 -18.14 1.94
C VAL A 268 0.47 -17.76 0.61
N PRO A 269 0.39 -18.60 -0.44
CA PRO A 269 0.84 -18.20 -1.77
C PRO A 269 0.07 -16.99 -2.29
N VAL A 270 0.76 -16.06 -2.95
CA VAL A 270 0.12 -14.86 -3.51
C VAL A 270 -1.02 -15.24 -4.47
N CYS A 271 -0.79 -16.21 -5.34
CA CYS A 271 -1.81 -16.68 -6.29
C CYS A 271 -3.05 -17.24 -5.60
N ASP A 272 -2.90 -17.95 -4.47
CA ASP A 272 -4.02 -18.51 -3.73
C ASP A 272 -4.83 -17.40 -3.05
N LEU A 273 -4.15 -16.42 -2.42
CA LEU A 273 -4.83 -15.27 -1.83
C LEU A 273 -5.65 -14.49 -2.87
N LEU A 274 -5.10 -14.25 -4.07
CA LEU A 274 -5.82 -13.57 -5.14
C LEU A 274 -7.07 -14.33 -5.57
N ASN A 275 -6.93 -15.63 -5.79
CA ASN A 275 -8.05 -16.49 -6.17
C ASN A 275 -9.15 -16.48 -5.10
N ASP A 276 -8.79 -16.53 -3.82
CA ASP A 276 -9.75 -16.52 -2.73
C ASP A 276 -10.47 -15.16 -2.61
N ILE A 277 -9.78 -14.04 -2.87
CA ILE A 277 -10.38 -12.71 -2.93
C ILE A 277 -11.37 -12.62 -4.10
N GLU A 278 -10.99 -13.10 -5.30
CA GLU A 278 -11.87 -13.11 -6.48
C GLU A 278 -13.12 -13.95 -6.24
N ILE A 279 -12.98 -15.15 -5.67
CA ILE A 279 -14.12 -16.00 -5.29
C ILE A 279 -15.03 -15.25 -4.30
N THR A 280 -14.46 -14.55 -3.32
CA THR A 280 -15.25 -13.76 -2.38
C THR A 280 -15.98 -12.64 -3.08
N TYR A 281 -15.34 -11.92 -4.00
CA TYR A 281 -15.97 -10.87 -4.80
C TYR A 281 -17.21 -11.37 -5.56
N ASP A 282 -17.13 -12.57 -6.14
CA ASP A 282 -18.24 -13.19 -6.87
C ASP A 282 -19.44 -13.51 -5.95
N THR A 283 -19.19 -13.71 -4.65
CA THR A 283 -20.25 -14.01 -3.67
C THR A 283 -20.86 -12.77 -3.02
N LEU A 284 -20.14 -11.65 -3.00
CA LEU A 284 -20.63 -10.42 -2.40
C LEU A 284 -21.65 -9.74 -3.30
N PRO A 285 -22.78 -9.28 -2.76
CA PRO A 285 -23.81 -8.61 -3.57
C PRO A 285 -23.26 -7.32 -4.18
N LEU A 286 -23.66 -7.07 -5.43
CA LEU A 286 -23.47 -5.82 -6.14
C LEU A 286 -24.81 -5.35 -6.69
N ARG A 287 -24.94 -4.05 -6.98
CA ARG A 287 -26.09 -3.51 -7.71
C ARG A 287 -26.26 -4.20 -9.06
N ARG A 288 -27.49 -4.22 -9.55
CA ARG A 288 -27.81 -4.74 -10.88
C ARG A 288 -27.02 -3.99 -11.94
N ASN A 289 -26.34 -4.74 -12.82
CA ASN A 289 -25.51 -4.22 -13.91
C ASN A 289 -24.22 -3.49 -13.50
N THR A 290 -23.73 -3.72 -12.28
CA THR A 290 -22.40 -3.24 -11.87
C THR A 290 -21.39 -4.39 -11.85
N VAL A 291 -20.12 -4.06 -12.09
CA VAL A 291 -19.01 -5.01 -12.05
C VAL A 291 -17.87 -4.39 -11.28
N GLN A 292 -17.32 -5.16 -10.36
CA GLN A 292 -16.11 -4.79 -9.62
C GLN A 292 -15.19 -6.00 -9.58
N ASN A 293 -14.03 -5.88 -10.18
CA ASN A 293 -13.00 -6.93 -10.22
C ASN A 293 -11.77 -6.44 -9.48
N LEU A 294 -11.13 -7.33 -8.73
CA LEU A 294 -9.82 -7.08 -8.17
C LEU A 294 -8.85 -6.64 -9.29
N ASN A 295 -8.06 -5.63 -9.01
CA ASN A 295 -6.91 -5.26 -9.82
C ASN A 295 -5.63 -5.57 -9.01
N ALA A 296 -4.68 -6.30 -9.62
CA ALA A 296 -3.46 -6.71 -8.94
C ALA A 296 -2.26 -6.51 -9.85
N ASP A 297 -1.31 -5.71 -9.41
CA ASP A 297 0.01 -5.62 -10.00
C ASP A 297 1.01 -6.41 -9.15
N ILE A 298 1.54 -7.48 -9.74
CA ILE A 298 2.41 -8.42 -9.06
C ILE A 298 3.63 -8.69 -9.92
N PRO A 299 4.82 -8.36 -9.42
CA PRO A 299 6.06 -8.76 -10.09
C PRO A 299 6.08 -10.25 -10.34
N GLU A 300 6.45 -10.66 -11.56
CA GLU A 300 6.47 -12.07 -11.96
C GLU A 300 7.20 -12.98 -10.96
N ARG A 301 8.30 -12.46 -10.38
CA ARG A 301 9.09 -13.16 -9.35
C ARG A 301 8.35 -13.36 -8.02
N MET A 302 7.24 -12.64 -7.78
CA MET A 302 6.45 -12.72 -6.53
C MET A 302 5.18 -13.56 -6.68
N ARG A 303 4.75 -13.94 -7.87
CA ARG A 303 3.49 -14.66 -8.10
C ARG A 303 3.37 -15.96 -7.33
N ASP A 304 4.48 -16.73 -7.27
CA ASP A 304 4.53 -18.02 -6.57
C ASP A 304 5.16 -17.90 -5.17
N LYS A 305 5.48 -16.67 -4.72
CA LYS A 305 6.02 -16.46 -3.37
C LYS A 305 4.93 -16.56 -2.32
N LEU A 306 5.36 -16.88 -1.11
CA LEU A 306 4.52 -16.83 0.06
C LEU A 306 4.51 -15.41 0.61
N ILE A 307 3.32 -14.93 0.98
CA ILE A 307 3.17 -13.62 1.60
C ILE A 307 3.86 -13.63 2.97
N PHE A 308 4.76 -12.71 3.16
CA PHE A 308 5.44 -12.51 4.44
C PHE A 308 6.10 -13.79 4.99
N LYS A 309 6.93 -14.45 4.14
CA LYS A 309 7.69 -15.62 4.56
C LYS A 309 9.08 -15.65 3.96
#